data_88b9362075e882d3ffd0c6629435c074
#
_entry.id   88b9362075e882d3ffd0c6629435c074
#
_cell.length_a   1.000
_cell.length_b   1.000
_cell.length_c   1.000
_cell.angle_alpha   90.00
_cell.angle_beta   90.00
_cell.angle_gamma   90.00
#
_symmetry.space_group_name_H-M   'P 1'
#
loop_
_entity.id
_entity.type
_entity.pdbx_description
1 polymer ?
#
loop_
_entity_poly.entity_id
_entity_poly.type
_entity_poly.pdbx_seq_one_letter_code
_entity_poly.pdbx_strand_id
1 'polypeptide(L)'
;MTLSLTLRRAGLALVAAAALPAAAQPAPATYTLRMLTPETALAAARAALESCRRQNYQVAVVVVDRAGITQVLLRDRFAGPHTVDIATQKAWTAASFRTDTTALAVETQPGRPMSGLRAYPRFMAAGGGMVIEGGGSILGAIGVSGGPGGDADDSCAKAGLAAIK
;
A
#
# COMPACT_ATOMS: atom_id res chain seq x y z
N MET A 1 87.36 10.02 23.75
CA MET A 1 85.96 9.70 24.13
C MET A 1 85.09 9.74 22.88
N THR A 2 84.88 8.60 22.26
CA THR A 2 84.05 8.44 21.00
C THR A 2 82.78 7.72 21.35
N LEU A 3 81.65 8.42 21.23
CA LEU A 3 80.28 7.84 21.47
C LEU A 3 79.79 7.20 20.18
N SER A 4 79.63 5.90 20.21
CA SER A 4 79.07 5.12 19.07
C SER A 4 77.56 5.08 19.19
N LEU A 5 76.83 5.65 18.20
CA LEU A 5 75.36 5.67 18.11
C LEU A 5 74.90 4.47 17.26
N THR A 6 74.36 3.45 17.89
CA THR A 6 73.75 2.29 17.19
C THR A 6 72.33 2.57 16.80
N LEU A 7 72.09 2.73 15.51
CA LEU A 7 70.74 2.91 14.91
C LEU A 7 69.99 1.55 14.83
N ARG A 8 68.97 1.37 15.67
CA ARG A 8 68.07 0.21 15.58
C ARG A 8 67.03 0.47 14.47
N ARG A 9 67.11 -0.28 13.40
CA ARG A 9 66.09 -0.32 12.33
C ARG A 9 64.90 -1.15 12.83
N ALA A 10 63.78 -0.50 13.13
CA ALA A 10 62.48 -1.15 13.36
C ALA A 10 61.87 -1.50 11.99
N GLY A 11 61.80 -2.78 11.67
CA GLY A 11 61.11 -3.27 10.47
C GLY A 11 59.61 -3.24 10.68
N LEU A 12 58.92 -2.42 9.91
CA LEU A 12 57.44 -2.42 9.85
C LEU A 12 56.97 -3.58 8.98
N ALA A 13 56.42 -4.63 9.59
CA ALA A 13 55.79 -5.74 8.86
C ALA A 13 54.41 -5.31 8.40
N LEU A 14 54.23 -5.12 7.10
CA LEU A 14 52.91 -4.84 6.46
C LEU A 14 52.14 -6.17 6.38
N VAL A 15 51.13 -6.37 7.21
CA VAL A 15 50.19 -7.50 7.11
C VAL A 15 49.16 -7.15 6.05
N ALA A 16 49.32 -7.70 4.86
CA ALA A 16 48.29 -7.59 3.82
C ALA A 16 47.10 -8.52 4.19
N ALA A 17 46.01 -7.93 4.66
CA ALA A 17 44.74 -8.64 4.85
C ALA A 17 44.14 -8.98 3.47
N ALA A 18 44.22 -10.24 3.07
CA ALA A 18 43.52 -10.73 1.88
C ALA A 18 42.02 -10.71 2.12
N ALA A 19 41.30 -9.79 1.48
CA ALA A 19 39.84 -9.79 1.46
C ALA A 19 39.36 -11.00 0.66
N LEU A 20 38.79 -11.98 1.34
CA LEU A 20 38.13 -13.11 0.68
C LEU A 20 36.87 -12.58 -0.03
N PRO A 21 36.60 -12.95 -1.30
CA PRO A 21 35.37 -12.58 -1.97
C PRO A 21 34.20 -13.20 -1.21
N ALA A 22 33.24 -12.37 -0.76
CA ALA A 22 32.00 -12.84 -0.18
C ALA A 22 31.23 -13.61 -1.28
N ALA A 23 31.11 -14.93 -1.13
CA ALA A 23 30.28 -15.73 -2.01
C ALA A 23 28.84 -15.21 -1.93
N ALA A 24 28.28 -14.78 -3.06
CA ALA A 24 26.87 -14.36 -3.13
C ALA A 24 26.00 -15.58 -2.75
N GLN A 25 25.23 -15.45 -1.67
CA GLN A 25 24.28 -16.50 -1.29
C GLN A 25 23.18 -16.57 -2.37
N PRO A 26 22.77 -17.77 -2.79
CA PRO A 26 21.67 -17.91 -3.73
C PRO A 26 20.40 -17.28 -3.14
N ALA A 27 19.62 -16.58 -3.99
CA ALA A 27 18.36 -16.00 -3.57
C ALA A 27 17.43 -17.07 -2.98
N PRO A 28 16.72 -16.78 -1.88
CA PRO A 28 15.83 -17.75 -1.26
C PRO A 28 14.70 -18.15 -2.23
N ALA A 29 14.38 -19.44 -2.28
CA ALA A 29 13.33 -20.00 -3.12
C ALA A 29 11.91 -19.61 -2.65
N THR A 30 11.78 -19.05 -1.44
CA THR A 30 10.51 -18.66 -0.83
C THR A 30 10.63 -17.28 -0.19
N TYR A 31 9.48 -16.63 0.01
CA TYR A 31 9.38 -15.34 0.72
C TYR A 31 8.16 -15.32 1.63
N THR A 32 8.20 -14.48 2.66
CA THR A 32 7.08 -14.27 3.58
C THR A 32 6.30 -13.02 3.18
N LEU A 33 4.97 -13.13 3.13
CA LEU A 33 4.06 -12.01 2.91
C LEU A 33 3.40 -11.59 4.23
N ARG A 34 3.34 -10.27 4.45
CA ARG A 34 2.49 -9.69 5.49
C ARG A 34 1.13 -9.35 4.88
N MET A 35 0.07 -9.68 5.60
CA MET A 35 -1.31 -9.45 5.19
C MET A 35 -2.12 -8.93 6.36
N LEU A 36 -3.25 -8.27 6.08
CA LEU A 36 -4.21 -7.93 7.12
C LEU A 36 -4.86 -9.20 7.66
N THR A 37 -5.14 -9.20 8.98
CA THR A 37 -6.08 -10.18 9.52
C THR A 37 -7.51 -9.79 9.16
N PRO A 38 -8.45 -10.74 9.07
CA PRO A 38 -9.87 -10.42 8.82
C PRO A 38 -10.46 -9.44 9.84
N GLU A 39 -10.02 -9.52 11.10
CA GLU A 39 -10.46 -8.63 12.18
C GLU A 39 -10.00 -7.18 11.93
N THR A 40 -8.76 -6.99 11.52
CA THR A 40 -8.21 -5.66 11.16
C THR A 40 -8.92 -5.10 9.93
N ALA A 41 -9.15 -5.93 8.90
CA ALA A 41 -9.90 -5.55 7.72
C ALA A 41 -11.34 -5.13 8.06
N LEU A 42 -12.00 -5.87 8.96
CA LEU A 42 -13.35 -5.54 9.44
C LEU A 42 -13.38 -4.24 10.26
N ALA A 43 -12.38 -4.01 11.11
CA ALA A 43 -12.26 -2.76 11.88
C ALA A 43 -12.15 -1.54 10.93
N ALA A 44 -11.29 -1.62 9.91
CA ALA A 44 -11.15 -0.58 8.90
C ALA A 44 -12.47 -0.33 8.14
N ALA A 45 -13.12 -1.41 7.68
CA ALA A 45 -14.38 -1.31 6.95
C ALA A 45 -15.50 -0.68 7.78
N ARG A 46 -15.63 -1.07 9.05
CA ARG A 46 -16.62 -0.48 9.97
C ARG A 46 -16.38 0.99 10.22
N ALA A 47 -15.14 1.38 10.51
CA ALA A 47 -14.80 2.77 10.77
C ALA A 47 -15.08 3.67 9.55
N ALA A 48 -14.77 3.21 8.35
CA ALA A 48 -15.09 3.90 7.11
C ALA A 48 -16.60 4.05 6.92
N LEU A 49 -17.37 2.96 7.10
CA LEU A 49 -18.83 2.96 6.98
C LEU A 49 -19.48 3.94 7.97
N GLU A 50 -19.05 3.91 9.24
CA GLU A 50 -19.55 4.80 10.27
C GLU A 50 -19.17 6.27 10.02
N SER A 51 -17.99 6.53 9.46
CA SER A 51 -17.59 7.87 9.06
C SER A 51 -18.53 8.45 7.98
N CYS A 52 -18.86 7.66 6.97
CA CYS A 52 -19.84 8.03 5.95
C CYS A 52 -21.24 8.24 6.55
N ARG A 53 -21.69 7.35 7.45
CA ARG A 53 -23.00 7.49 8.13
C ARG A 53 -23.13 8.80 8.91
N ARG A 54 -22.08 9.24 9.60
CA ARG A 54 -22.08 10.52 10.30
C ARG A 54 -22.27 11.73 9.37
N GLN A 55 -21.93 11.56 8.10
CA GLN A 55 -22.12 12.55 7.03
C GLN A 55 -23.42 12.32 6.24
N ASN A 56 -24.30 11.42 6.71
CA ASN A 56 -25.54 11.00 6.06
C ASN A 56 -25.35 10.33 4.68
N TYR A 57 -24.18 9.76 4.41
CA TYR A 57 -23.93 9.00 3.18
C TYR A 57 -24.20 7.52 3.41
N GLN A 58 -24.81 6.87 2.42
CA GLN A 58 -25.10 5.44 2.40
C GLN A 58 -24.17 4.77 1.39
N VAL A 59 -23.16 4.06 1.87
CA VAL A 59 -22.04 3.58 1.05
C VAL A 59 -21.88 2.06 1.12
N ALA A 60 -21.17 1.49 0.16
CA ALA A 60 -20.47 0.22 0.32
C ALA A 60 -18.99 0.47 0.62
N VAL A 61 -18.44 -0.38 1.47
CA VAL A 61 -17.02 -0.41 1.82
C VAL A 61 -16.48 -1.80 1.57
N VAL A 62 -15.37 -1.89 0.87
CA VAL A 62 -14.67 -3.16 0.57
C VAL A 62 -13.22 -3.05 1.05
N VAL A 63 -12.74 -4.06 1.75
CA VAL A 63 -11.32 -4.24 2.04
C VAL A 63 -10.83 -5.47 1.30
N VAL A 64 -9.77 -5.29 0.52
CA VAL A 64 -9.10 -6.37 -0.21
C VAL A 64 -7.71 -6.62 0.39
N ASP A 65 -7.21 -7.83 0.22
CA ASP A 65 -5.82 -8.17 0.52
C ASP A 65 -4.86 -7.59 -0.55
N ARG A 66 -3.57 -7.81 -0.38
CA ARG A 66 -2.58 -7.29 -1.34
C ARG A 66 -2.63 -7.94 -2.72
N ALA A 67 -3.35 -9.06 -2.90
CA ALA A 67 -3.64 -9.69 -4.19
C ALA A 67 -4.92 -9.13 -4.83
N GLY A 68 -5.61 -8.22 -4.15
CA GLY A 68 -6.87 -7.65 -4.61
C GLY A 68 -8.07 -8.57 -4.39
N ILE A 69 -7.95 -9.56 -3.50
CA ILE A 69 -9.05 -10.47 -3.14
C ILE A 69 -9.83 -9.89 -1.97
N THR A 70 -11.15 -9.84 -2.07
CA THR A 70 -12.02 -9.27 -1.04
C THR A 70 -11.94 -10.09 0.25
N GLN A 71 -11.59 -9.41 1.36
CA GLN A 71 -11.63 -9.97 2.72
C GLN A 71 -12.91 -9.56 3.44
N VAL A 72 -13.34 -8.29 3.28
CA VAL A 72 -14.55 -7.75 3.91
C VAL A 72 -15.31 -6.91 2.90
N LEU A 73 -16.63 -7.06 2.91
CA LEU A 73 -17.56 -6.20 2.20
C LEU A 73 -18.70 -5.82 3.15
N LEU A 74 -18.91 -4.52 3.34
CA LEU A 74 -20.04 -3.96 4.07
C LEU A 74 -20.83 -3.05 3.13
N ARG A 75 -22.14 -3.22 3.10
CA ARG A 75 -23.04 -2.34 2.37
C ARG A 75 -24.09 -1.77 3.31
N ASP A 76 -24.23 -0.45 3.32
CA ASP A 76 -25.28 0.17 4.10
C ASP A 76 -26.67 -0.08 3.48
N ARG A 77 -27.71 -0.01 4.33
CA ARG A 77 -29.08 -0.44 4.00
C ARG A 77 -29.67 0.23 2.76
N PHE A 78 -29.32 1.50 2.53
CA PHE A 78 -29.84 2.28 1.39
C PHE A 78 -28.75 2.60 0.35
N ALA A 79 -27.56 2.04 0.48
CA ALA A 79 -26.54 2.18 -0.57
C ALA A 79 -27.02 1.56 -1.87
N GLY A 80 -26.87 2.27 -2.97
CA GLY A 80 -27.28 1.81 -4.29
C GLY A 80 -26.61 0.48 -4.67
N PRO A 81 -27.24 -0.40 -5.46
CA PRO A 81 -26.66 -1.71 -5.81
C PRO A 81 -25.31 -1.62 -6.52
N HIS A 82 -25.08 -0.58 -7.32
CA HIS A 82 -23.80 -0.32 -8.01
C HIS A 82 -22.63 -0.04 -7.06
N THR A 83 -22.90 0.41 -5.83
CA THR A 83 -21.84 0.81 -4.89
C THR A 83 -20.93 -0.33 -4.50
N VAL A 84 -21.45 -1.57 -4.48
CA VAL A 84 -20.69 -2.78 -4.19
C VAL A 84 -19.61 -3.01 -5.25
N ASP A 85 -20.01 -2.98 -6.52
CA ASP A 85 -19.08 -3.18 -7.63
C ASP A 85 -18.04 -2.06 -7.72
N ILE A 86 -18.49 -0.81 -7.59
CA ILE A 86 -17.59 0.35 -7.65
C ILE A 86 -16.59 0.34 -6.48
N ALA A 87 -17.03 0.07 -5.24
CA ALA A 87 -16.12 -0.03 -4.09
C ALA A 87 -15.10 -1.17 -4.27
N THR A 88 -15.56 -2.32 -4.81
CA THR A 88 -14.68 -3.45 -5.11
C THR A 88 -13.63 -3.09 -6.17
N GLN A 89 -14.03 -2.42 -7.24
CA GLN A 89 -13.11 -1.97 -8.29
C GLN A 89 -12.12 -0.92 -7.77
N LYS A 90 -12.56 0.04 -6.93
CA LYS A 90 -11.68 1.03 -6.31
C LYS A 90 -10.63 0.36 -5.42
N ALA A 91 -11.04 -0.56 -4.53
CA ALA A 91 -10.12 -1.31 -3.68
C ALA A 91 -9.13 -2.13 -4.50
N TRP A 92 -9.63 -2.87 -5.50
CA TRP A 92 -8.79 -3.66 -6.40
C TRP A 92 -7.80 -2.78 -7.17
N THR A 93 -8.24 -1.64 -7.69
CA THR A 93 -7.38 -0.70 -8.41
C THR A 93 -6.27 -0.17 -7.50
N ALA A 94 -6.60 0.28 -6.28
CA ALA A 94 -5.61 0.76 -5.34
C ALA A 94 -4.57 -0.31 -4.97
N ALA A 95 -4.99 -1.55 -4.70
CA ALA A 95 -4.09 -2.66 -4.39
C ALA A 95 -3.21 -3.04 -5.58
N SER A 96 -3.79 -3.13 -6.78
CA SER A 96 -3.12 -3.59 -8.00
C SER A 96 -2.08 -2.59 -8.50
N PHE A 97 -2.41 -1.30 -8.48
CA PHE A 97 -1.53 -0.21 -8.94
C PHE A 97 -0.69 0.38 -7.81
N ARG A 98 -0.90 -0.05 -6.55
CA ARG A 98 -0.17 0.42 -5.36
C ARG A 98 -0.23 1.94 -5.20
N THR A 99 -1.38 2.52 -5.50
CA THR A 99 -1.61 3.96 -5.58
C THR A 99 -3.07 4.26 -5.29
N ASP A 100 -3.34 5.31 -4.55
CA ASP A 100 -4.70 5.76 -4.29
C ASP A 100 -5.42 6.14 -5.58
N THR A 101 -6.70 5.79 -5.68
CA THR A 101 -7.46 5.97 -6.93
C THR A 101 -7.70 7.43 -7.28
N THR A 102 -7.63 8.36 -6.33
CA THR A 102 -7.66 9.80 -6.59
C THR A 102 -6.43 10.25 -7.38
N ALA A 103 -5.24 9.77 -7.03
CA ALA A 103 -4.02 10.05 -7.79
C ALA A 103 -4.10 9.44 -9.20
N LEU A 104 -4.57 8.19 -9.31
CA LEU A 104 -4.78 7.53 -10.61
C LEU A 104 -5.82 8.27 -11.46
N ALA A 105 -6.84 8.87 -10.85
CA ALA A 105 -7.83 9.67 -11.57
C ALA A 105 -7.19 10.89 -12.27
N VAL A 106 -6.18 11.50 -11.67
CA VAL A 106 -5.42 12.59 -12.27
C VAL A 106 -4.50 12.08 -13.40
N GLU A 107 -3.72 11.03 -13.14
CA GLU A 107 -2.72 10.50 -14.08
C GLU A 107 -3.32 9.82 -15.32
N THR A 108 -4.57 9.45 -15.27
CA THR A 108 -5.28 8.78 -16.37
C THR A 108 -6.26 9.67 -17.11
N GLN A 109 -6.21 11.01 -16.92
CA GLN A 109 -7.02 11.94 -17.70
C GLN A 109 -6.71 11.85 -19.20
N PRO A 110 -7.66 12.23 -20.07
CA PRO A 110 -7.39 12.33 -21.51
C PRO A 110 -6.13 13.15 -21.80
N GLY A 111 -5.27 12.64 -22.67
CA GLY A 111 -3.99 13.28 -23.01
C GLY A 111 -2.82 12.94 -22.06
N ARG A 112 -3.05 12.24 -20.94
CA ARG A 112 -1.99 11.70 -20.10
C ARG A 112 -1.48 10.36 -20.64
N PRO A 113 -0.19 10.00 -20.39
CA PRO A 113 0.38 8.73 -20.87
C PRO A 113 -0.38 7.49 -20.40
N MET A 114 -0.99 7.53 -19.22
CA MET A 114 -1.74 6.42 -18.63
C MET A 114 -3.23 6.41 -18.99
N SER A 115 -3.71 7.30 -19.87
CA SER A 115 -5.13 7.42 -20.19
C SER A 115 -5.77 6.12 -20.72
N GLY A 116 -4.99 5.27 -21.41
CA GLY A 116 -5.45 3.97 -21.90
C GLY A 116 -5.90 2.99 -20.81
N LEU A 117 -5.45 3.16 -19.57
CA LEU A 117 -5.87 2.30 -18.46
C LEU A 117 -7.38 2.40 -18.17
N ARG A 118 -8.02 3.51 -18.51
CA ARG A 118 -9.48 3.68 -18.34
C ARG A 118 -10.30 2.71 -19.19
N ALA A 119 -9.73 2.13 -20.24
CA ALA A 119 -10.36 1.09 -21.04
C ALA A 119 -10.30 -0.31 -20.39
N TYR A 120 -9.50 -0.49 -19.33
CA TYR A 120 -9.42 -1.78 -18.65
C TYR A 120 -10.63 -2.00 -17.73
N PRO A 121 -11.41 -3.09 -17.89
CA PRO A 121 -12.75 -3.22 -17.30
C PRO A 121 -12.78 -3.17 -15.76
N ARG A 122 -11.70 -3.58 -15.07
CA ARG A 122 -11.62 -3.54 -13.61
C ARG A 122 -11.05 -2.25 -13.05
N PHE A 123 -10.49 -1.40 -13.90
CA PHE A 123 -9.84 -0.17 -13.47
C PHE A 123 -10.86 0.90 -13.12
N MET A 124 -10.81 1.42 -11.89
CA MET A 124 -11.71 2.48 -11.42
C MET A 124 -10.91 3.71 -10.98
N ALA A 125 -10.80 4.68 -11.89
CA ALA A 125 -10.11 5.95 -11.64
C ALA A 125 -11.05 7.00 -11.03
N ALA A 126 -11.52 6.73 -9.82
CA ALA A 126 -12.36 7.65 -9.03
C ALA A 126 -11.98 7.54 -7.55
N GLY A 127 -11.95 8.66 -6.84
CA GLY A 127 -11.59 8.70 -5.41
C GLY A 127 -12.39 7.72 -4.57
N GLY A 128 -11.85 7.32 -3.42
CA GLY A 128 -12.42 6.35 -2.50
C GLY A 128 -11.65 5.02 -2.42
N GLY A 129 -10.66 4.79 -3.29
CA GLY A 129 -9.76 3.65 -3.20
C GLY A 129 -8.42 4.05 -2.59
N MET A 130 -8.02 3.44 -1.47
CA MET A 130 -6.80 3.78 -0.76
C MET A 130 -5.98 2.55 -0.39
N VAL A 131 -4.66 2.68 -0.50
CA VAL A 131 -3.71 1.64 -0.12
C VAL A 131 -3.64 1.52 1.39
N ILE A 132 -3.60 0.29 1.91
CA ILE A 132 -3.37 -0.01 3.33
C ILE A 132 -1.92 -0.45 3.48
N GLU A 133 -1.15 0.33 4.22
CA GLU A 133 0.27 0.08 4.46
C GLU A 133 0.56 -0.15 5.94
N GLY A 134 1.54 -1.01 6.22
CA GLY A 134 2.02 -1.26 7.56
C GLY A 134 3.38 -1.94 7.59
N GLY A 135 4.28 -1.45 8.44
CA GLY A 135 5.63 -2.00 8.60
C GLY A 135 6.43 -2.04 7.28
N GLY A 136 6.34 -0.98 6.46
CA GLY A 136 7.06 -0.86 5.20
C GLY A 136 6.53 -1.73 4.06
N SER A 137 5.32 -2.29 4.20
CA SER A 137 4.70 -3.14 3.17
C SER A 137 3.27 -2.74 2.90
N ILE A 138 2.81 -2.93 1.67
CA ILE A 138 1.40 -2.87 1.33
C ILE A 138 0.74 -4.16 1.86
N LEU A 139 -0.30 -4.01 2.65
CA LEU A 139 -1.06 -5.09 3.29
C LEU A 139 -2.35 -5.41 2.55
N GLY A 140 -2.87 -4.44 1.79
CA GLY A 140 -4.11 -4.52 1.05
C GLY A 140 -4.58 -3.14 0.61
N ALA A 141 -5.87 -2.97 0.39
CA ALA A 141 -6.51 -1.69 0.08
C ALA A 141 -7.96 -1.67 0.55
N ILE A 142 -8.46 -0.45 0.76
CA ILE A 142 -9.88 -0.18 1.05
C ILE A 142 -10.50 0.56 -0.14
N GLY A 143 -11.77 0.29 -0.43
CA GLY A 143 -12.57 1.00 -1.42
C GLY A 143 -13.91 1.42 -0.82
N VAL A 144 -14.29 2.67 -1.03
CA VAL A 144 -15.57 3.23 -0.60
C VAL A 144 -16.32 3.77 -1.81
N SER A 145 -17.63 3.56 -1.86
CA SER A 145 -18.48 4.10 -2.92
C SER A 145 -19.89 4.36 -2.42
N GLY A 146 -20.45 5.51 -2.79
CA GLY A 146 -21.81 5.93 -2.46
C GLY A 146 -21.92 7.31 -1.87
N GLY A 147 -20.81 8.00 -1.61
CA GLY A 147 -20.80 9.41 -1.31
C GLY A 147 -21.14 10.27 -2.55
N PRO A 148 -21.38 11.58 -2.36
CA PRO A 148 -21.72 12.48 -3.46
C PRO A 148 -20.57 12.69 -4.47
N GLY A 149 -19.36 12.23 -4.14
CA GLY A 149 -18.18 12.30 -5.00
C GLY A 149 -17.00 11.57 -4.41
N GLY A 150 -15.92 11.48 -5.19
CA GLY A 150 -14.70 10.77 -4.77
C GLY A 150 -14.06 11.32 -3.50
N ASP A 151 -14.13 12.63 -3.27
CA ASP A 151 -13.58 13.28 -2.08
C ASP A 151 -14.29 12.84 -0.78
N ALA A 152 -15.61 12.66 -0.86
CA ALA A 152 -16.40 12.15 0.25
C ALA A 152 -16.05 10.68 0.55
N ASP A 153 -15.94 9.86 -0.50
CA ASP A 153 -15.51 8.47 -0.38
C ASP A 153 -14.08 8.37 0.19
N ASP A 154 -13.15 9.23 -0.26
CA ASP A 154 -11.79 9.33 0.28
C ASP A 154 -11.78 9.69 1.77
N SER A 155 -12.62 10.63 2.19
CA SER A 155 -12.75 11.02 3.60
C SER A 155 -13.13 9.83 4.48
N CYS A 156 -14.09 9.01 4.02
CA CYS A 156 -14.51 7.80 4.73
C CYS A 156 -13.42 6.71 4.72
N ALA A 157 -12.74 6.52 3.59
CA ALA A 157 -11.63 5.57 3.49
C ALA A 157 -10.49 5.94 4.44
N LYS A 158 -10.13 7.23 4.53
CA LYS A 158 -9.13 7.75 5.49
C LYS A 158 -9.49 7.45 6.95
N ALA A 159 -10.77 7.57 7.30
CA ALA A 159 -11.24 7.21 8.65
C ALA A 159 -11.07 5.71 8.93
N GLY A 160 -11.29 4.86 7.94
CA GLY A 160 -11.01 3.43 8.02
C GLY A 160 -9.54 3.13 8.26
N LEU A 161 -8.65 3.77 7.50
CA LEU A 161 -7.20 3.63 7.66
C LEU A 161 -6.71 4.12 9.03
N ALA A 162 -7.27 5.22 9.53
CA ALA A 162 -6.90 5.77 10.83
C ALA A 162 -7.24 4.83 12.00
N ALA A 163 -8.28 4.00 11.87
CA ALA A 163 -8.73 3.07 12.90
C ALA A 163 -7.84 1.82 13.08
N ILE A 164 -6.90 1.59 12.15
CA ILE A 164 -6.04 0.39 12.15
C ILE A 164 -4.53 0.71 12.19
N LYS A 165 -4.19 1.98 12.46
CA LYS A 165 -2.80 2.45 12.64
C LYS A 165 -2.28 2.17 14.03
#